data_beb733770a26f84a29262b4faa05b653
#
_entry.id   beb733770a26f84a29262b4faa05b653
#
_cell.length_a   1.000
_cell.length_b   1.000
_cell.length_c   1.000
_cell.angle_alpha   90.00
_cell.angle_beta   90.00
_cell.angle_gamma   90.00
#
_symmetry.space_group_name_H-M   'P 1'
#
loop_
_entity.id
_entity.type
_entity.pdbx_description
1 polymer ?
#
loop_
_entity_poly.entity_id
_entity_poly.type
_entity_poly.pdbx_seq_one_letter_code
_entity_poly.pdbx_strand_id
1 'polypeptide(L)'
;MNPPRTNSVPDQEYVWLILIIATGLALRAVAIVAFNHIPESSDELAYQSVALNLVHGNGIADYMGNRAMYNVGYPLFVLAPVFALFGENVLFARVANALLGGLAIVLCYVAAKEAGAGKVGRLLATALWALYLPASIFAVFLLKENLMIPLMLGVIWCALRLLKAPSYRTALACGALFGLLALTGNAALPLAAPAAFAILFTPASVQRKLSLSVLVLISAMLVAAPWMARNFQLLGAPVLNTNGGFNLYLGNNPAATGMFVSISDTPRGPTWEALRKEGELRASDTLKREAMEWIKANPSTFLELAVKKAAFFWTPPSHQPKKQSSGAEPVVRILWAIQFFVLVAGAVGGLVFASLRNRNMMVLWLAIASYTAVHMLFYVTFRYREAIMPVLCLLAAFGFAYLADCLKAKAITSKR
;
A
#
# COMPACT_ATOMS: atom_id res chain seq x y z
N MET A 1 -21.03 -26.95 -44.80
CA MET A 1 -21.46 -27.27 -43.44
C MET A 1 -20.49 -26.66 -42.49
N ASN A 2 -20.88 -25.59 -41.79
CA ASN A 2 -20.06 -25.01 -40.73
C ASN A 2 -20.06 -25.95 -39.52
N PRO A 3 -18.90 -26.22 -38.86
CA PRO A 3 -18.89 -27.00 -37.64
C PRO A 3 -19.73 -26.33 -36.57
N PRO A 4 -20.41 -27.07 -35.70
CA PRO A 4 -21.21 -26.51 -34.63
C PRO A 4 -20.28 -25.68 -33.67
N ARG A 5 -20.69 -24.44 -33.38
CA ARG A 5 -20.07 -23.65 -32.32
C ARG A 5 -20.22 -24.43 -31.00
N THR A 6 -19.14 -25.02 -30.55
CA THR A 6 -19.07 -25.56 -29.18
C THR A 6 -19.25 -24.40 -28.23
N ASN A 7 -20.41 -24.30 -27.61
CA ASN A 7 -20.60 -23.46 -26.42
C ASN A 7 -19.62 -23.96 -25.34
N SER A 8 -18.43 -23.41 -25.29
CA SER A 8 -17.46 -23.69 -24.23
C SER A 8 -18.08 -23.23 -22.91
N VAL A 9 -18.44 -24.18 -22.05
CA VAL A 9 -18.83 -23.91 -20.67
C VAL A 9 -17.66 -23.08 -20.06
N PRO A 10 -17.92 -21.87 -19.47
CA PRO A 10 -16.88 -21.10 -18.88
C PRO A 10 -16.14 -21.93 -17.83
N ASP A 11 -14.80 -21.86 -17.83
CA ASP A 11 -13.99 -22.57 -16.82
C ASP A 11 -14.49 -22.14 -15.44
N GLN A 12 -14.89 -23.09 -14.61
CA GLN A 12 -15.44 -22.86 -13.26
C GLN A 12 -14.58 -21.88 -12.44
N GLU A 13 -13.30 -21.83 -12.74
CA GLU A 13 -12.40 -20.87 -12.08
C GLU A 13 -12.77 -19.42 -12.35
N TYR A 14 -13.09 -19.06 -13.59
CA TYR A 14 -13.49 -17.69 -13.94
C TYR A 14 -14.86 -17.33 -13.35
N VAL A 15 -15.76 -18.30 -13.23
CA VAL A 15 -17.05 -18.08 -12.54
C VAL A 15 -16.81 -17.71 -11.07
N TRP A 16 -15.97 -18.47 -10.37
CA TRP A 16 -15.62 -18.16 -8.99
C TRP A 16 -14.88 -16.84 -8.86
N LEU A 17 -13.98 -16.53 -9.78
CA LEU A 17 -13.27 -15.24 -9.79
C LEU A 17 -14.24 -14.06 -9.93
N ILE A 18 -15.20 -14.15 -10.86
CA ILE A 18 -16.23 -13.11 -11.04
C ILE A 18 -17.08 -12.97 -9.78
N LEU A 19 -17.49 -14.06 -9.15
CA LEU A 19 -18.25 -14.03 -7.90
C LEU A 19 -17.47 -13.37 -6.76
N ILE A 20 -16.18 -13.67 -6.62
CA ILE A 20 -15.30 -13.06 -5.61
C ILE A 20 -15.16 -11.55 -5.85
N ILE A 21 -14.95 -11.13 -7.10
CA ILE A 21 -14.86 -9.70 -7.45
C ILE A 21 -16.19 -9.00 -7.17
N ALA A 22 -17.31 -9.59 -7.61
CA ALA A 22 -18.63 -9.02 -7.38
C ALA A 22 -18.94 -8.87 -5.88
N THR A 23 -18.63 -9.91 -5.08
CA THR A 23 -18.79 -9.86 -3.61
C THR A 23 -17.92 -8.79 -2.99
N GLY A 24 -16.65 -8.69 -3.40
CA GLY A 24 -15.73 -7.65 -2.89
C GLY A 24 -16.18 -6.24 -3.25
N LEU A 25 -16.73 -6.02 -4.44
CA LEU A 25 -17.32 -4.73 -4.84
C LEU A 25 -18.62 -4.44 -4.07
N ALA A 26 -19.48 -5.44 -3.87
CA ALA A 26 -20.70 -5.30 -3.08
C ALA A 26 -20.41 -4.91 -1.63
N LEU A 27 -19.40 -5.51 -0.99
CA LEU A 27 -18.98 -5.13 0.36
C LEU A 27 -18.50 -3.68 0.43
N ARG A 28 -17.76 -3.19 -0.58
CA ARG A 28 -17.33 -1.79 -0.67
C ARG A 28 -18.52 -0.85 -0.87
N ALA A 29 -19.47 -1.23 -1.72
CA ALA A 29 -20.71 -0.47 -1.92
C ALA A 29 -21.52 -0.37 -0.61
N VAL A 30 -21.66 -1.49 0.11
CA VAL A 30 -22.33 -1.49 1.44
C VAL A 30 -21.58 -0.59 2.42
N ALA A 31 -20.24 -0.63 2.47
CA ALA A 31 -19.45 0.23 3.34
C ALA A 31 -19.66 1.72 2.97
N ILE A 32 -19.67 2.07 1.68
CA ILE A 32 -19.92 3.44 1.23
C ILE A 32 -21.31 3.90 1.68
N VAL A 33 -22.35 3.10 1.48
CA VAL A 33 -23.71 3.46 1.90
C VAL A 33 -23.80 3.61 3.42
N ALA A 34 -23.22 2.68 4.17
CA ALA A 34 -23.26 2.69 5.64
C ALA A 34 -22.50 3.86 6.27
N PHE A 35 -21.40 4.30 5.67
CA PHE A 35 -20.48 5.29 6.24
C PHE A 35 -20.40 6.60 5.44
N ASN A 36 -21.28 6.82 4.45
CA ASN A 36 -21.26 8.03 3.63
C ASN A 36 -21.51 9.33 4.43
N HIS A 37 -22.06 9.22 5.63
CA HIS A 37 -22.30 10.34 6.53
C HIS A 37 -21.06 10.81 7.30
N ILE A 38 -19.95 10.07 7.26
CA ILE A 38 -18.70 10.47 7.93
C ILE A 38 -18.06 11.60 7.13
N PRO A 39 -17.83 12.78 7.75
CA PRO A 39 -17.17 13.89 7.06
C PRO A 39 -15.68 13.60 6.86
N GLU A 40 -15.11 14.18 5.80
CA GLU A 40 -13.69 14.13 5.52
C GLU A 40 -12.89 14.85 6.62
N SER A 41 -11.71 14.35 6.93
CA SER A 41 -10.86 14.89 7.98
C SER A 41 -9.37 14.79 7.62
N SER A 42 -8.55 15.66 8.21
CA SER A 42 -7.09 15.59 8.13
C SER A 42 -6.56 15.43 6.69
N ASP A 43 -5.93 14.28 6.39
CA ASP A 43 -5.33 14.00 5.07
C ASP A 43 -6.37 13.99 3.94
N GLU A 44 -7.62 13.59 4.22
CA GLU A 44 -8.68 13.56 3.21
C GLU A 44 -9.01 14.96 2.71
N LEU A 45 -9.14 15.93 3.64
CA LEU A 45 -9.35 17.35 3.29
C LEU A 45 -8.15 17.90 2.50
N ALA A 46 -6.93 17.49 2.82
CA ALA A 46 -5.76 17.92 2.08
C ALA A 46 -5.77 17.35 0.63
N TYR A 47 -6.06 16.07 0.44
CA TYR A 47 -6.16 15.48 -0.90
C TYR A 47 -7.34 16.07 -1.70
N GLN A 48 -8.49 16.27 -1.06
CA GLN A 48 -9.65 16.90 -1.68
C GLN A 48 -9.36 18.32 -2.12
N SER A 49 -8.77 19.15 -1.25
CA SER A 49 -8.44 20.54 -1.56
C SER A 49 -7.42 20.67 -2.70
N VAL A 50 -6.39 19.80 -2.74
CA VAL A 50 -5.46 19.73 -3.88
C VAL A 50 -6.19 19.44 -5.18
N ALA A 51 -7.13 18.47 -5.17
CA ALA A 51 -7.88 18.09 -6.36
C ALA A 51 -8.83 19.21 -6.82
N LEU A 52 -9.55 19.84 -5.90
CA LEU A 52 -10.46 20.96 -6.21
C LEU A 52 -9.70 22.17 -6.74
N ASN A 53 -8.59 22.54 -6.10
CA ASN A 53 -7.72 23.63 -6.60
C ASN A 53 -7.23 23.37 -8.03
N LEU A 54 -6.89 22.12 -8.35
CA LEU A 54 -6.50 21.73 -9.70
C LEU A 54 -7.67 21.87 -10.69
N VAL A 55 -8.86 21.41 -10.34
CA VAL A 55 -10.07 21.50 -11.18
C VAL A 55 -10.47 22.94 -11.45
N HIS A 56 -10.34 23.81 -10.45
CA HIS A 56 -10.68 25.25 -10.57
C HIS A 56 -9.55 26.10 -11.21
N GLY A 57 -8.44 25.49 -11.62
CA GLY A 57 -7.30 26.23 -12.20
C GLY A 57 -6.47 27.04 -11.21
N ASN A 58 -6.67 26.83 -9.88
CA ASN A 58 -5.92 27.50 -8.82
C ASN A 58 -4.53 26.90 -8.58
N GLY A 59 -4.14 25.91 -9.40
CA GLY A 59 -2.88 25.18 -9.27
C GLY A 59 -2.94 24.08 -8.21
N ILE A 60 -1.77 23.55 -7.82
CA ILE A 60 -1.65 22.44 -6.88
C ILE A 60 -1.22 22.98 -5.52
N ALA A 61 -2.17 23.09 -4.60
CA ALA A 61 -1.94 23.45 -3.20
C ALA A 61 -3.01 22.81 -2.31
N ASP A 62 -2.66 22.47 -1.06
CA ASP A 62 -3.64 22.02 -0.07
C ASP A 62 -4.40 23.20 0.58
N TYR A 63 -5.36 22.92 1.45
CA TYR A 63 -6.17 23.93 2.15
C TYR A 63 -5.37 24.84 3.09
N MET A 64 -4.12 24.45 3.43
CA MET A 64 -3.18 25.25 4.24
C MET A 64 -2.22 26.05 3.36
N GLY A 65 -2.30 25.95 2.02
CA GLY A 65 -1.44 26.64 1.08
C GLY A 65 -0.12 25.93 0.78
N ASN A 66 0.11 24.71 1.31
CA ASN A 66 1.31 23.94 0.98
C ASN A 66 1.21 23.38 -0.44
N ARG A 67 2.31 23.48 -1.18
CA ARG A 67 2.37 23.14 -2.61
C ARG A 67 2.86 21.73 -2.90
N ALA A 68 3.54 21.09 -1.94
CA ALA A 68 4.10 19.76 -2.08
C ALA A 68 4.14 18.98 -0.74
N MET A 69 3.37 19.37 0.28
CA MET A 69 3.37 18.66 1.56
C MET A 69 2.87 17.23 1.41
N TYR A 70 1.81 17.03 0.64
CA TYR A 70 1.22 15.72 0.39
C TYR A 70 1.64 15.15 -0.95
N ASN A 71 1.61 13.82 -1.06
CA ASN A 71 1.81 13.13 -2.33
C ASN A 71 0.70 13.50 -3.32
N VAL A 72 1.08 13.91 -4.53
CA VAL A 72 0.16 14.44 -5.55
C VAL A 72 -0.60 13.35 -6.33
N GLY A 73 -0.10 12.10 -6.33
CA GLY A 73 -0.60 11.06 -7.24
C GLY A 73 -2.08 10.75 -7.06
N TYR A 74 -2.56 10.60 -5.82
CA TYR A 74 -3.97 10.31 -5.59
C TYR A 74 -4.89 11.50 -5.94
N PRO A 75 -4.64 12.74 -5.49
CA PRO A 75 -5.40 13.90 -5.95
C PRO A 75 -5.37 14.07 -7.47
N LEU A 76 -4.22 13.92 -8.10
CA LEU A 76 -4.02 14.19 -9.53
C LEU A 76 -4.67 13.13 -10.43
N PHE A 77 -4.49 11.85 -10.11
CA PHE A 77 -4.90 10.76 -10.99
C PHE A 77 -6.27 10.16 -10.66
N VAL A 78 -6.83 10.45 -9.47
CA VAL A 78 -8.13 9.91 -9.05
C VAL A 78 -9.11 11.03 -8.75
N LEU A 79 -8.84 11.89 -7.77
CA LEU A 79 -9.84 12.85 -7.29
C LEU A 79 -10.13 13.95 -8.32
N ALA A 80 -9.10 14.58 -8.90
CA ALA A 80 -9.31 15.67 -9.84
C ALA A 80 -10.07 15.23 -11.11
N PRO A 81 -9.75 14.10 -11.77
CA PRO A 81 -10.56 13.58 -12.87
C PRO A 81 -12.01 13.29 -12.47
N VAL A 82 -12.23 12.71 -11.29
CA VAL A 82 -13.58 12.42 -10.79
C VAL A 82 -14.37 13.72 -10.57
N PHE A 83 -13.77 14.71 -9.89
CA PHE A 83 -14.43 15.99 -9.64
C PHE A 83 -14.65 16.81 -10.91
N ALA A 84 -13.75 16.73 -11.87
CA ALA A 84 -13.92 17.38 -13.18
C ALA A 84 -15.08 16.78 -14.00
N LEU A 85 -15.32 15.46 -13.90
CA LEU A 85 -16.33 14.76 -14.68
C LEU A 85 -17.69 14.73 -14.00
N PHE A 86 -17.75 14.61 -12.66
CA PHE A 86 -18.97 14.36 -11.90
C PHE A 86 -19.30 15.46 -10.88
N GLY A 87 -18.55 16.57 -10.87
CA GLY A 87 -18.67 17.62 -9.85
C GLY A 87 -18.04 17.22 -8.51
N GLU A 88 -18.09 18.14 -7.55
CA GLU A 88 -17.40 18.05 -6.26
C GLU A 88 -18.04 17.04 -5.27
N ASN A 89 -18.86 16.14 -5.76
CA ASN A 89 -19.57 15.17 -4.93
C ASN A 89 -18.61 14.01 -4.54
N VAL A 90 -18.30 13.95 -3.26
CA VAL A 90 -17.44 12.93 -2.64
C VAL A 90 -17.91 11.50 -2.89
N LEU A 91 -19.21 11.27 -3.08
CA LEU A 91 -19.73 9.93 -3.38
C LEU A 91 -19.08 9.33 -4.62
N PHE A 92 -18.86 10.10 -5.70
CA PHE A 92 -18.20 9.60 -6.90
C PHE A 92 -16.73 9.27 -6.65
N ALA A 93 -16.04 10.02 -5.78
CA ALA A 93 -14.68 9.70 -5.37
C ALA A 93 -14.62 8.38 -4.57
N ARG A 94 -15.59 8.13 -3.68
CA ARG A 94 -15.75 6.86 -2.97
C ARG A 94 -16.05 5.69 -3.91
N VAL A 95 -16.87 5.90 -4.94
CA VAL A 95 -17.11 4.91 -6.00
C VAL A 95 -15.81 4.61 -6.77
N ALA A 96 -15.03 5.63 -7.12
CA ALA A 96 -13.72 5.43 -7.76
C ALA A 96 -12.78 4.61 -6.87
N ASN A 97 -12.76 4.85 -5.55
CA ASN A 97 -12.02 4.02 -4.59
C ASN A 97 -12.49 2.56 -4.60
N ALA A 98 -13.80 2.31 -4.66
CA ALA A 98 -14.33 0.94 -4.75
C ALA A 98 -13.88 0.24 -6.04
N LEU A 99 -13.82 0.96 -7.17
CA LEU A 99 -13.32 0.42 -8.45
C LEU A 99 -11.81 0.14 -8.39
N LEU A 100 -11.02 1.00 -7.76
CA LEU A 100 -9.59 0.74 -7.49
C LEU A 100 -9.42 -0.49 -6.57
N GLY A 101 -10.30 -0.65 -5.58
CA GLY A 101 -10.39 -1.86 -4.77
C GLY A 101 -10.71 -3.12 -5.59
N GLY A 102 -11.61 -3.02 -6.57
CA GLY A 102 -11.89 -4.08 -7.54
C GLY A 102 -10.67 -4.43 -8.40
N LEU A 103 -9.95 -3.41 -8.89
CA LEU A 103 -8.67 -3.61 -9.59
C LEU A 103 -7.64 -4.31 -8.71
N ALA A 104 -7.54 -3.95 -7.43
CA ALA A 104 -6.64 -4.62 -6.48
C ALA A 104 -7.01 -6.11 -6.28
N ILE A 105 -8.31 -6.46 -6.28
CA ILE A 105 -8.76 -7.86 -6.22
C ILE A 105 -8.30 -8.63 -7.46
N VAL A 106 -8.45 -8.07 -8.66
CA VAL A 106 -7.96 -8.67 -9.91
C VAL A 106 -6.44 -8.83 -9.90
N LEU A 107 -5.71 -7.80 -9.47
CA LEU A 107 -4.24 -7.84 -9.39
C LEU A 107 -3.75 -8.85 -8.34
N CYS A 108 -4.48 -9.06 -7.25
CA CYS A 108 -4.17 -10.11 -6.28
C CYS A 108 -4.26 -11.50 -6.94
N TYR A 109 -5.32 -11.79 -7.72
CA TYR A 109 -5.42 -13.02 -8.49
C TYR A 109 -4.25 -13.20 -9.47
N VAL A 110 -3.93 -12.16 -10.23
CA VAL A 110 -2.85 -12.21 -11.22
C VAL A 110 -1.49 -12.40 -10.55
N ALA A 111 -1.24 -11.73 -9.42
CA ALA A 111 -0.02 -11.89 -8.64
C ALA A 111 0.09 -13.30 -8.03
N ALA A 112 -1.02 -13.86 -7.51
CA ALA A 112 -1.07 -15.24 -7.01
C ALA A 112 -0.74 -16.26 -8.10
N LYS A 113 -1.31 -16.08 -9.30
CA LYS A 113 -1.01 -16.89 -10.48
C LYS A 113 0.46 -16.80 -10.86
N GLU A 114 1.01 -15.60 -10.90
CA GLU A 114 2.42 -15.37 -11.23
C GLU A 114 3.34 -15.92 -10.15
N ALA A 115 2.96 -15.86 -8.87
CA ALA A 115 3.69 -16.48 -7.77
C ALA A 115 3.69 -18.02 -7.81
N GLY A 116 2.88 -18.63 -8.69
CA GLY A 116 2.81 -20.08 -8.89
C GLY A 116 1.73 -20.79 -8.08
N ALA A 117 0.73 -20.07 -7.58
CA ALA A 117 -0.40 -20.68 -6.89
C ALA A 117 -1.24 -21.51 -7.85
N GLY A 118 -1.67 -22.71 -7.43
CA GLY A 118 -2.67 -23.53 -8.12
C GLY A 118 -4.05 -22.85 -8.13
N LYS A 119 -5.02 -23.42 -8.85
CA LYS A 119 -6.38 -22.84 -9.01
C LYS A 119 -7.01 -22.44 -7.66
N VAL A 120 -7.00 -23.35 -6.69
CA VAL A 120 -7.58 -23.12 -5.36
C VAL A 120 -6.79 -22.04 -4.62
N GLY A 121 -5.45 -22.07 -4.65
CA GLY A 121 -4.61 -21.11 -3.94
C GLY A 121 -4.80 -19.68 -4.45
N ARG A 122 -4.90 -19.47 -5.78
CA ARG A 122 -5.11 -18.12 -6.33
C ARG A 122 -6.51 -17.58 -6.06
N LEU A 123 -7.56 -18.42 -6.13
CA LEU A 123 -8.91 -18.03 -5.72
C LEU A 123 -8.99 -17.72 -4.22
N LEU A 124 -8.32 -18.53 -3.39
CA LEU A 124 -8.24 -18.29 -1.95
C LEU A 124 -7.55 -16.96 -1.63
N ALA A 125 -6.38 -16.68 -2.23
CA ALA A 125 -5.68 -15.41 -2.05
C ALA A 125 -6.57 -14.21 -2.41
N THR A 126 -7.28 -14.34 -3.54
CA THR A 126 -8.20 -13.32 -4.03
C THR A 126 -9.39 -13.12 -3.10
N ALA A 127 -9.98 -14.21 -2.59
CA ALA A 127 -11.10 -14.18 -1.64
C ALA A 127 -10.68 -13.58 -0.30
N LEU A 128 -9.51 -13.97 0.24
CA LEU A 128 -8.98 -13.41 1.48
C LEU A 128 -8.85 -11.88 1.39
N TRP A 129 -8.37 -11.35 0.26
CA TRP A 129 -8.29 -9.91 0.05
C TRP A 129 -9.65 -9.26 -0.23
N ALA A 130 -10.48 -9.86 -1.06
CA ALA A 130 -11.79 -9.31 -1.40
C ALA A 130 -12.72 -9.16 -0.18
N LEU A 131 -12.63 -10.12 0.76
CA LEU A 131 -13.42 -10.20 1.99
C LEU A 131 -12.73 -9.53 3.19
N TYR A 132 -11.53 -9.00 3.02
CA TYR A 132 -10.82 -8.32 4.09
C TYR A 132 -11.54 -7.04 4.48
N LEU A 133 -12.11 -7.03 5.68
CA LEU A 133 -13.04 -5.99 6.14
C LEU A 133 -12.46 -4.58 6.07
N PRO A 134 -11.23 -4.31 6.54
CA PRO A 134 -10.65 -2.98 6.43
C PRO A 134 -10.55 -2.48 4.99
N ALA A 135 -10.20 -3.33 4.02
CA ALA A 135 -10.12 -2.93 2.61
C ALA A 135 -11.46 -2.44 2.04
N SER A 136 -12.58 -2.95 2.56
CA SER A 136 -13.92 -2.48 2.18
C SER A 136 -14.25 -1.13 2.84
N ILE A 137 -13.90 -0.97 4.11
CA ILE A 137 -14.13 0.26 4.88
C ILE A 137 -13.23 1.39 4.35
N PHE A 138 -11.97 1.11 4.00
CA PHE A 138 -11.06 2.13 3.45
C PHE A 138 -11.50 2.73 2.12
N ALA A 139 -12.38 2.07 1.35
CA ALA A 139 -12.97 2.64 0.15
C ALA A 139 -13.82 3.91 0.44
N VAL A 140 -14.32 4.06 1.68
CA VAL A 140 -15.09 5.24 2.12
C VAL A 140 -14.20 6.48 2.24
N PHE A 141 -12.94 6.32 2.63
CA PHE A 141 -12.03 7.41 2.93
C PHE A 141 -11.26 7.87 1.69
N LEU A 142 -11.12 9.19 1.50
CA LEU A 142 -10.35 9.79 0.41
C LEU A 142 -8.85 9.73 0.69
N LEU A 143 -8.32 8.53 0.82
CA LEU A 143 -6.94 8.26 1.18
C LEU A 143 -6.13 7.66 0.02
N LYS A 144 -4.88 8.06 -0.09
CA LYS A 144 -3.95 7.63 -1.15
C LYS A 144 -3.74 6.13 -1.22
N GLU A 145 -3.96 5.41 -0.12
CA GLU A 145 -3.84 3.96 -0.02
C GLU A 145 -4.75 3.25 -1.03
N ASN A 146 -5.90 3.83 -1.39
CA ASN A 146 -6.79 3.28 -2.40
C ASN A 146 -6.12 3.16 -3.78
N LEU A 147 -5.27 4.11 -4.18
CA LEU A 147 -4.48 4.03 -5.41
C LEU A 147 -3.15 3.28 -5.18
N MET A 148 -2.54 3.43 -4.02
CA MET A 148 -1.24 2.83 -3.69
C MET A 148 -1.29 1.30 -3.72
N ILE A 149 -2.36 0.68 -3.22
CA ILE A 149 -2.55 -0.77 -3.16
C ILE A 149 -2.47 -1.43 -4.54
N PRO A 150 -3.29 -1.05 -5.55
CA PRO A 150 -3.18 -1.65 -6.88
C PRO A 150 -1.82 -1.39 -7.54
N LEU A 151 -1.20 -0.22 -7.33
CA LEU A 151 0.14 0.07 -7.84
C LEU A 151 1.20 -0.86 -7.21
N MET A 152 1.14 -1.08 -5.89
CA MET A 152 2.03 -2.01 -5.19
C MET A 152 1.88 -3.45 -5.70
N LEU A 153 0.64 -3.92 -5.86
CA LEU A 153 0.37 -5.25 -6.44
C LEU A 153 0.89 -5.36 -7.88
N GLY A 154 0.78 -4.30 -8.66
CA GLY A 154 1.35 -4.22 -10.00
C GLY A 154 2.88 -4.35 -10.00
N VAL A 155 3.57 -3.67 -9.09
CA VAL A 155 5.03 -3.79 -8.91
C VAL A 155 5.41 -5.22 -8.51
N ILE A 156 4.69 -5.83 -7.58
CA ILE A 156 4.93 -7.20 -7.12
C ILE A 156 4.70 -8.19 -8.26
N TRP A 157 3.64 -8.02 -9.03
CA TRP A 157 3.41 -8.83 -10.23
C TRP A 157 4.55 -8.70 -11.25
N CYS A 158 5.01 -7.46 -11.52
CA CYS A 158 6.16 -7.22 -12.40
C CYS A 158 7.42 -7.92 -11.87
N ALA A 159 7.70 -7.84 -10.56
CA ALA A 159 8.84 -8.49 -9.94
C ALA A 159 8.78 -10.02 -10.10
N LEU A 160 7.62 -10.64 -9.79
CA LEU A 160 7.41 -12.08 -9.98
C LEU A 160 7.59 -12.51 -11.44
N ARG A 161 7.11 -11.70 -12.38
CA ARG A 161 7.23 -11.97 -13.80
C ARG A 161 8.68 -11.81 -14.30
N LEU A 162 9.38 -10.76 -13.87
CA LEU A 162 10.79 -10.54 -14.18
C LEU A 162 11.68 -11.67 -13.63
N LEU A 163 11.35 -12.19 -12.46
CA LEU A 163 12.07 -13.31 -11.85
C LEU A 163 12.03 -14.57 -12.75
N LYS A 164 10.93 -14.81 -13.44
CA LYS A 164 10.73 -15.98 -14.32
C LYS A 164 11.22 -15.73 -15.74
N ALA A 165 10.88 -14.58 -16.29
CA ALA A 165 11.12 -14.25 -17.69
C ALA A 165 11.58 -12.79 -17.83
N PRO A 166 12.86 -12.55 -18.11
CA PRO A 166 13.41 -11.21 -18.30
C PRO A 166 12.79 -10.54 -19.54
N SER A 167 12.02 -9.48 -19.35
CA SER A 167 11.30 -8.76 -20.40
C SER A 167 11.49 -7.25 -20.25
N TYR A 168 11.93 -6.58 -21.31
CA TYR A 168 12.06 -5.12 -21.32
C TYR A 168 10.71 -4.42 -21.13
N ARG A 169 9.62 -4.96 -21.70
CA ARG A 169 8.26 -4.43 -21.51
C ARG A 169 7.84 -4.48 -20.04
N THR A 170 8.14 -5.60 -19.37
CA THR A 170 7.85 -5.76 -17.94
C THR A 170 8.71 -4.83 -17.08
N ALA A 171 9.98 -4.61 -17.45
CA ALA A 171 10.86 -3.66 -16.75
C ALA A 171 10.35 -2.22 -16.89
N LEU A 172 9.95 -1.80 -18.10
CA LEU A 172 9.35 -0.48 -18.33
C LEU A 172 8.06 -0.29 -17.52
N ALA A 173 7.16 -1.29 -17.53
CA ALA A 173 5.93 -1.26 -16.74
C ALA A 173 6.22 -1.17 -15.24
N CYS A 174 7.20 -1.96 -14.74
CA CYS A 174 7.64 -1.91 -13.35
C CYS A 174 8.14 -0.51 -12.97
N GLY A 175 8.97 0.09 -13.81
CA GLY A 175 9.47 1.45 -13.60
C GLY A 175 8.37 2.50 -13.61
N ALA A 176 7.43 2.43 -14.57
CA ALA A 176 6.30 3.35 -14.61
C ALA A 176 5.44 3.25 -13.33
N LEU A 177 5.17 2.02 -12.84
CA LEU A 177 4.47 1.80 -11.59
C LEU A 177 5.25 2.36 -10.39
N PHE A 178 6.59 2.25 -10.36
CA PHE A 178 7.41 2.89 -9.33
C PHE A 178 7.33 4.41 -9.38
N GLY A 179 7.33 5.01 -10.57
CA GLY A 179 7.13 6.45 -10.72
C GLY A 179 5.77 6.91 -10.19
N LEU A 180 4.71 6.17 -10.51
CA LEU A 180 3.36 6.44 -9.96
C LEU A 180 3.31 6.24 -8.44
N LEU A 181 3.99 5.23 -7.90
CA LEU A 181 4.12 5.05 -6.45
C LEU A 181 4.89 6.18 -5.78
N ALA A 182 5.96 6.68 -6.40
CA ALA A 182 6.70 7.84 -5.90
C ALA A 182 5.79 9.07 -5.76
N LEU A 183 4.88 9.27 -6.70
CA LEU A 183 3.91 10.36 -6.68
C LEU A 183 2.73 10.10 -5.73
N THR A 184 2.38 8.83 -5.46
CA THR A 184 1.19 8.46 -4.67
C THR A 184 1.52 8.19 -3.21
N GLY A 185 2.60 7.44 -2.96
CA GLY A 185 3.00 7.03 -1.60
C GLY A 185 4.44 6.54 -1.60
N ASN A 186 5.39 7.47 -1.44
CA ASN A 186 6.82 7.19 -1.45
C ASN A 186 7.28 6.21 -0.36
N ALA A 187 6.47 5.98 0.68
CA ALA A 187 6.69 4.90 1.66
C ALA A 187 6.67 3.49 1.02
N ALA A 188 6.14 3.33 -0.20
CA ALA A 188 6.18 2.07 -0.95
C ALA A 188 7.44 1.89 -1.81
N LEU A 189 8.30 2.88 -1.94
CA LEU A 189 9.56 2.78 -2.72
C LEU A 189 10.50 1.65 -2.26
N PRO A 190 10.52 1.21 -0.97
CA PRO A 190 11.27 0.01 -0.56
C PRO A 190 10.87 -1.29 -1.26
N LEU A 191 9.74 -1.34 -1.97
CA LEU A 191 9.45 -2.43 -2.92
C LEU A 191 10.48 -2.54 -4.06
N ALA A 192 11.40 -1.58 -4.17
CA ALA A 192 12.62 -1.75 -4.98
C ALA A 192 13.45 -2.98 -4.57
N ALA A 193 13.40 -3.39 -3.28
CA ALA A 193 14.13 -4.57 -2.82
C ALA A 193 13.62 -5.88 -3.45
N PRO A 194 12.32 -6.23 -3.44
CA PRO A 194 11.82 -7.40 -4.16
C PRO A 194 11.99 -7.31 -5.69
N ALA A 195 11.89 -6.10 -6.29
CA ALA A 195 12.13 -5.92 -7.72
C ALA A 195 13.62 -6.13 -8.09
N ALA A 196 14.55 -5.59 -7.30
CA ALA A 196 15.98 -5.81 -7.46
C ALA A 196 16.35 -7.30 -7.28
N PHE A 197 15.80 -7.95 -6.25
CA PHE A 197 15.95 -9.39 -6.05
C PHE A 197 15.49 -10.17 -7.29
N ALA A 198 14.32 -9.83 -7.84
CA ALA A 198 13.78 -10.49 -9.02
C ALA A 198 14.71 -10.34 -10.24
N ILE A 199 15.24 -9.15 -10.48
CA ILE A 199 16.19 -8.89 -11.58
C ILE A 199 17.52 -9.61 -11.32
N LEU A 200 18.02 -9.63 -10.08
CA LEU A 200 19.27 -10.29 -9.72
C LEU A 200 19.21 -11.80 -9.99
N PHE A 201 18.08 -12.43 -9.68
CA PHE A 201 17.92 -13.90 -9.78
C PHE A 201 17.18 -14.36 -11.04
N THR A 202 16.82 -13.45 -11.96
CA THR A 202 16.26 -13.84 -13.28
C THR A 202 17.29 -14.61 -14.10
N PRO A 203 16.88 -15.60 -14.94
CA PRO A 203 17.77 -16.34 -15.83
C PRO A 203 18.20 -15.46 -17.03
N ALA A 204 19.18 -14.59 -16.82
CA ALA A 204 19.70 -13.67 -17.82
C ALA A 204 21.19 -13.35 -17.60
N SER A 205 21.87 -12.91 -18.65
CA SER A 205 23.23 -12.38 -18.56
C SER A 205 23.31 -11.15 -17.68
N VAL A 206 24.46 -10.85 -17.09
CA VAL A 206 24.70 -9.65 -16.28
C VAL A 206 24.35 -8.37 -17.07
N GLN A 207 24.76 -8.29 -18.33
CA GLN A 207 24.45 -7.15 -19.19
C GLN A 207 22.93 -6.94 -19.33
N ARG A 208 22.16 -8.01 -19.52
CA ARG A 208 20.68 -7.92 -19.60
C ARG A 208 20.07 -7.50 -18.28
N LYS A 209 20.58 -7.99 -17.15
CA LYS A 209 20.12 -7.55 -15.80
C LYS A 209 20.37 -6.07 -15.58
N LEU A 210 21.54 -5.56 -15.97
CA LEU A 210 21.84 -4.13 -15.92
C LEU A 210 20.89 -3.32 -16.81
N SER A 211 20.64 -3.77 -18.06
CA SER A 211 19.69 -3.12 -18.96
C SER A 211 18.28 -3.07 -18.38
N LEU A 212 17.79 -4.15 -17.75
CA LEU A 212 16.49 -4.19 -17.08
C LEU A 212 16.44 -3.20 -15.91
N SER A 213 17.49 -3.15 -15.08
CA SER A 213 17.57 -2.20 -13.95
C SER A 213 17.55 -0.74 -14.41
N VAL A 214 18.33 -0.43 -15.45
CA VAL A 214 18.39 0.92 -16.05
C VAL A 214 17.01 1.30 -16.60
N LEU A 215 16.32 0.38 -17.29
CA LEU A 215 14.98 0.64 -17.82
C LEU A 215 13.95 0.90 -16.71
N VAL A 216 14.00 0.15 -15.61
CA VAL A 216 13.15 0.42 -14.44
C VAL A 216 13.41 1.82 -13.90
N LEU A 217 14.67 2.21 -13.71
CA LEU A 217 15.04 3.54 -13.19
C LEU A 217 14.63 4.67 -14.14
N ILE A 218 14.95 4.55 -15.43
CA ILE A 218 14.59 5.57 -16.43
C ILE A 218 13.08 5.74 -16.51
N SER A 219 12.32 4.64 -16.58
CA SER A 219 10.87 4.69 -16.66
C SER A 219 10.25 5.30 -15.39
N ALA A 220 10.77 4.97 -14.19
CA ALA A 220 10.34 5.59 -12.94
C ALA A 220 10.60 7.10 -12.92
N MET A 221 11.81 7.50 -13.34
CA MET A 221 12.19 8.91 -13.40
C MET A 221 11.37 9.69 -14.43
N LEU A 222 11.08 9.12 -15.61
CA LEU A 222 10.24 9.77 -16.62
C LEU A 222 8.84 10.10 -16.08
N VAL A 223 8.27 9.25 -15.23
CA VAL A 223 6.96 9.50 -14.60
C VAL A 223 7.06 10.52 -13.47
N ALA A 224 8.10 10.47 -12.64
CA ALA A 224 8.25 11.35 -11.48
C ALA A 224 8.85 12.73 -11.83
N ALA A 225 9.67 12.82 -12.88
CA ALA A 225 10.44 14.01 -13.22
C ALA A 225 9.58 15.27 -13.48
N PRO A 226 8.43 15.24 -14.15
CA PRO A 226 7.61 16.44 -14.34
C PRO A 226 7.19 17.08 -13.02
N TRP A 227 6.81 16.25 -12.02
CA TRP A 227 6.46 16.72 -10.69
C TRP A 227 7.67 17.26 -9.94
N MET A 228 8.80 16.58 -10.01
CA MET A 228 10.04 17.02 -9.38
C MET A 228 10.57 18.32 -10.01
N ALA A 229 10.47 18.49 -11.33
CA ALA A 229 10.84 19.71 -12.03
C ALA A 229 9.96 20.90 -11.62
N ARG A 230 8.63 20.67 -11.52
CA ARG A 230 7.69 21.69 -10.99
C ARG A 230 8.07 22.08 -9.56
N ASN A 231 8.38 21.13 -8.70
CA ASN A 231 8.75 21.42 -7.31
C ASN A 231 10.10 22.15 -7.22
N PHE A 232 11.05 21.80 -8.09
CA PHE A 232 12.30 22.53 -8.19
C PHE A 232 12.08 24.00 -8.57
N GLN A 233 11.21 24.29 -9.52
CA GLN A 233 10.88 25.67 -9.93
C GLN A 233 10.17 26.46 -8.83
N LEU A 234 9.30 25.82 -8.04
CA LEU A 234 8.48 26.51 -7.03
C LEU A 234 9.10 26.57 -5.65
N LEU A 235 9.88 25.56 -5.26
CA LEU A 235 10.41 25.38 -3.91
C LEU A 235 11.95 25.41 -3.88
N GLY A 236 12.61 25.39 -5.03
CA GLY A 236 14.07 25.36 -5.13
C GLY A 236 14.69 23.96 -4.96
N ALA A 237 13.89 22.90 -4.82
CA ALA A 237 14.37 21.53 -4.65
C ALA A 237 13.50 20.51 -5.41
N PRO A 238 14.10 19.48 -6.07
CA PRO A 238 13.39 18.46 -6.83
C PRO A 238 12.82 17.36 -5.91
N VAL A 239 11.96 17.74 -4.95
CA VAL A 239 11.37 16.84 -3.96
C VAL A 239 10.10 16.17 -4.47
N LEU A 240 9.81 14.95 -4.01
CA LEU A 240 8.53 14.28 -4.25
C LEU A 240 7.42 14.85 -3.35
N ASN A 241 7.76 15.13 -2.09
CA ASN A 241 6.93 15.84 -1.13
C ASN A 241 7.81 16.50 -0.05
N THR A 242 7.22 17.35 0.76
CA THR A 242 7.92 18.06 1.84
C THR A 242 7.56 17.53 3.24
N ASN A 243 6.70 16.49 3.37
CA ASN A 243 6.32 15.96 4.68
C ASN A 243 7.32 14.96 5.27
N GLY A 244 8.40 14.62 4.55
CA GLY A 244 9.37 13.61 5.00
C GLY A 244 10.05 13.97 6.32
N GLY A 245 10.51 15.22 6.47
CA GLY A 245 11.11 15.70 7.71
C GLY A 245 10.12 15.77 8.86
N PHE A 246 8.90 16.23 8.57
CA PHE A 246 7.80 16.27 9.54
C PHE A 246 7.49 14.87 10.10
N ASN A 247 7.28 13.90 9.23
CA ASN A 247 6.98 12.53 9.64
C ASN A 247 8.16 11.87 10.39
N LEU A 248 9.41 12.15 9.97
CA LEU A 248 10.59 11.65 10.66
C LEU A 248 10.67 12.21 12.07
N TYR A 249 10.42 13.51 12.24
CA TYR A 249 10.44 14.18 13.53
C TYR A 249 9.34 13.65 14.45
N LEU A 250 8.10 13.52 13.99
CA LEU A 250 7.01 12.98 14.81
C LEU A 250 7.29 11.56 15.31
N GLY A 251 8.05 10.78 14.54
CA GLY A 251 8.46 9.44 14.94
C GLY A 251 9.70 9.37 15.83
N ASN A 252 10.49 10.47 15.92
CA ASN A 252 11.82 10.44 16.56
C ASN A 252 12.13 11.81 17.20
N ASN A 253 11.57 12.02 18.37
CA ASN A 253 11.75 13.19 19.24
C ASN A 253 11.53 12.76 20.70
N PRO A 254 11.82 13.60 21.72
CA PRO A 254 11.65 13.25 23.12
C PRO A 254 10.24 12.81 23.53
N ALA A 255 9.20 13.24 22.81
CA ALA A 255 7.80 12.87 23.06
C ALA A 255 7.32 11.66 22.21
N ALA A 256 8.18 11.08 21.38
CA ALA A 256 7.78 10.00 20.47
C ALA A 256 7.37 8.73 21.24
N THR A 257 6.21 8.19 20.89
CA THR A 257 5.64 6.98 21.51
C THR A 257 5.77 5.74 20.62
N GLY A 258 6.14 5.93 19.36
CA GLY A 258 6.07 4.94 18.29
C GLY A 258 4.83 5.05 17.41
N MET A 259 3.74 5.62 17.92
CA MET A 259 2.54 5.99 17.17
C MET A 259 2.55 7.47 16.82
N PHE A 260 1.52 7.93 16.09
CA PHE A 260 1.35 9.35 15.79
C PHE A 260 1.19 10.15 17.09
N VAL A 261 1.98 11.22 17.19
CA VAL A 261 1.90 12.25 18.23
C VAL A 261 1.65 13.58 17.51
N SER A 262 0.76 14.43 18.03
CA SER A 262 0.57 15.76 17.45
C SER A 262 1.85 16.58 17.58
N ILE A 263 2.15 17.42 16.59
CA ILE A 263 3.30 18.33 16.67
C ILE A 263 3.19 19.27 17.88
N SER A 264 1.97 19.64 18.29
CA SER A 264 1.70 20.45 19.49
C SER A 264 2.19 19.81 20.78
N ASP A 265 2.24 18.48 20.83
CA ASP A 265 2.63 17.69 22.00
C ASP A 265 4.14 17.37 22.02
N THR A 266 4.90 17.89 21.05
CA THR A 266 6.35 17.73 20.95
C THR A 266 7.07 18.98 21.41
N PRO A 267 8.39 18.93 21.66
CA PRO A 267 9.19 20.12 21.97
C PRO A 267 9.09 21.25 20.95
N ARG A 268 8.72 20.94 19.70
CA ARG A 268 8.49 21.93 18.63
C ARG A 268 7.12 22.60 18.66
N GLY A 269 6.18 22.07 19.41
CA GLY A 269 4.80 22.58 19.46
C GLY A 269 4.69 24.09 19.60
N PRO A 270 5.35 24.72 20.62
CA PRO A 270 5.26 26.18 20.85
C PRO A 270 5.80 27.02 19.69
N THR A 271 6.75 26.53 18.90
CA THR A 271 7.41 27.25 17.80
C THR A 271 7.03 26.75 16.41
N TRP A 272 6.12 25.79 16.32
CA TRP A 272 5.72 25.17 15.07
C TRP A 272 5.14 26.18 14.07
N GLU A 273 4.22 27.04 14.51
CA GLU A 273 3.58 28.01 13.63
C GLU A 273 4.58 29.03 13.06
N ALA A 274 5.60 29.42 13.82
CA ALA A 274 6.66 30.29 13.34
C ALA A 274 7.50 29.57 12.28
N LEU A 275 7.90 28.31 12.53
CA LEU A 275 8.67 27.51 11.60
C LEU A 275 7.89 27.24 10.30
N ARG A 276 6.59 26.95 10.38
CA ARG A 276 5.74 26.71 9.22
C ARG A 276 5.65 27.92 8.28
N LYS A 277 5.64 29.13 8.83
CA LYS A 277 5.63 30.39 8.06
C LYS A 277 6.93 30.65 7.28
N GLU A 278 8.04 29.98 7.64
CA GLU A 278 9.28 30.04 6.86
C GLU A 278 9.24 29.24 5.55
N GLY A 279 8.17 28.50 5.31
CA GLY A 279 7.92 27.69 4.13
C GLY A 279 8.08 26.19 4.38
N GLU A 280 7.31 25.40 3.64
CA GLU A 280 7.18 23.95 3.82
C GLU A 280 8.49 23.17 3.67
N LEU A 281 9.36 23.56 2.72
CA LEU A 281 10.65 22.90 2.50
C LEU A 281 11.59 23.16 3.69
N ARG A 282 11.71 24.43 4.12
CA ARG A 282 12.58 24.80 5.25
C ARG A 282 12.11 24.19 6.55
N ALA A 283 10.80 24.15 6.78
CA ALA A 283 10.22 23.47 7.93
C ALA A 283 10.55 21.97 7.93
N SER A 284 10.41 21.32 6.79
CA SER A 284 10.77 19.90 6.62
C SER A 284 12.24 19.62 6.89
N ASP A 285 13.15 20.43 6.33
CA ASP A 285 14.59 20.26 6.49
C ASP A 285 15.03 20.52 7.96
N THR A 286 14.43 21.49 8.64
CA THR A 286 14.68 21.76 10.05
C THR A 286 14.24 20.59 10.91
N LEU A 287 13.01 20.09 10.74
CA LEU A 287 12.50 18.95 11.48
C LEU A 287 13.28 17.66 11.20
N LYS A 288 13.70 17.45 9.94
CA LYS A 288 14.57 16.34 9.58
C LYS A 288 15.91 16.40 10.32
N ARG A 289 16.55 17.56 10.38
CA ARG A 289 17.81 17.76 11.09
C ARG A 289 17.66 17.45 12.58
N GLU A 290 16.64 18.00 13.24
CA GLU A 290 16.37 17.77 14.67
C GLU A 290 16.10 16.28 14.96
N ALA A 291 15.31 15.61 14.13
CA ALA A 291 15.09 14.18 14.27
C ALA A 291 16.40 13.38 14.14
N MET A 292 17.24 13.70 13.17
CA MET A 292 18.53 13.03 12.97
C MET A 292 19.51 13.29 14.11
N GLU A 293 19.54 14.51 14.66
CA GLU A 293 20.34 14.85 15.85
C GLU A 293 19.86 14.06 17.06
N TRP A 294 18.54 13.99 17.28
CA TRP A 294 17.97 13.20 18.36
C TRP A 294 18.28 11.70 18.22
N ILE A 295 18.14 11.12 17.02
CA ILE A 295 18.48 9.71 16.75
C ILE A 295 19.95 9.43 17.07
N LYS A 296 20.87 10.32 16.63
CA LYS A 296 22.32 10.17 16.90
C LYS A 296 22.65 10.27 18.38
N ALA A 297 21.96 11.14 19.11
CA ALA A 297 22.14 11.33 20.54
C ALA A 297 21.50 10.20 21.37
N ASN A 298 20.50 9.49 20.86
CA ASN A 298 19.71 8.50 21.59
C ASN A 298 19.54 7.17 20.80
N PRO A 299 20.62 6.49 20.37
CA PRO A 299 20.54 5.32 19.49
C PRO A 299 19.81 4.13 20.13
N SER A 300 19.95 3.90 21.43
CA SER A 300 19.22 2.83 22.15
C SER A 300 17.72 3.09 22.16
N THR A 301 17.30 4.32 22.50
CA THR A 301 15.88 4.72 22.51
C THR A 301 15.27 4.64 21.10
N PHE A 302 16.04 5.01 20.06
CA PHE A 302 15.61 4.85 18.68
C PHE A 302 15.34 3.37 18.34
N LEU A 303 16.22 2.44 18.73
CA LEU A 303 16.02 1.01 18.52
C LEU A 303 14.82 0.47 19.30
N GLU A 304 14.64 0.88 20.56
CA GLU A 304 13.46 0.54 21.35
C GLU A 304 12.16 1.03 20.67
N LEU A 305 12.16 2.27 20.19
CA LEU A 305 11.03 2.81 19.44
C LEU A 305 10.79 2.03 18.13
N ALA A 306 11.85 1.63 17.42
CA ALA A 306 11.71 0.84 16.20
C ALA A 306 11.05 -0.52 16.48
N VAL A 307 11.43 -1.19 17.57
CA VAL A 307 10.78 -2.44 18.01
C VAL A 307 9.31 -2.20 18.39
N LYS A 308 9.01 -1.14 19.15
CA LYS A 308 7.63 -0.76 19.50
C LYS A 308 6.80 -0.47 18.25
N LYS A 309 7.36 0.27 17.29
CA LYS A 309 6.72 0.56 15.99
C LYS A 309 6.42 -0.73 15.22
N ALA A 310 7.35 -1.70 15.20
CA ALA A 310 7.14 -3.00 14.57
C ALA A 310 6.00 -3.78 15.26
N ALA A 311 5.96 -3.80 16.60
CA ALA A 311 4.88 -4.41 17.34
C ALA A 311 3.53 -3.74 17.02
N PHE A 312 3.44 -2.41 17.06
CA PHE A 312 2.21 -1.69 16.71
C PHE A 312 1.79 -1.91 15.26
N PHE A 313 2.75 -1.97 14.33
CA PHE A 313 2.47 -2.22 12.93
C PHE A 313 1.83 -3.59 12.69
N TRP A 314 2.24 -4.62 13.45
CA TRP A 314 1.78 -6.00 13.32
C TRP A 314 0.81 -6.45 14.41
N THR A 315 0.17 -5.53 15.12
CA THR A 315 -0.92 -5.84 16.06
C THR A 315 -2.24 -5.21 15.62
N PRO A 316 -3.39 -5.83 15.92
CA PRO A 316 -4.69 -5.20 15.73
C PRO A 316 -4.80 -3.89 16.54
N PRO A 317 -5.68 -2.95 16.17
CA PRO A 317 -5.81 -1.67 16.85
C PRO A 317 -6.47 -1.80 18.23
N SER A 318 -5.71 -2.33 19.21
CA SER A 318 -6.17 -2.51 20.60
C SER A 318 -5.91 -1.29 21.49
N HIS A 319 -5.06 -0.37 21.07
CA HIS A 319 -4.53 0.71 21.91
C HIS A 319 -4.99 2.12 21.50
N GLN A 320 -6.01 2.25 20.66
CA GLN A 320 -6.65 3.56 20.54
C GLN A 320 -7.40 3.89 21.84
N PRO A 321 -7.27 5.15 22.36
CA PRO A 321 -8.06 5.55 23.51
C PRO A 321 -9.53 5.29 23.21
N LYS A 322 -10.23 4.70 24.17
CA LYS A 322 -11.66 4.43 24.11
C LYS A 322 -12.43 5.76 24.04
N LYS A 323 -12.49 6.38 22.85
CA LYS A 323 -13.66 7.19 22.54
C LYS A 323 -14.81 6.22 22.63
N GLN A 324 -15.87 6.60 23.38
CA GLN A 324 -17.04 5.76 23.55
C GLN A 324 -17.44 5.14 22.20
N SER A 325 -17.10 3.86 22.03
CA SER A 325 -17.45 3.11 20.84
C SER A 325 -18.94 2.85 20.91
N SER A 326 -19.71 3.49 20.04
CA SER A 326 -21.14 3.29 19.92
C SER A 326 -21.46 2.38 18.72
N GLY A 327 -22.47 1.55 18.86
CA GLY A 327 -23.01 0.74 17.76
C GLY A 327 -22.16 -0.46 17.35
N ALA A 328 -21.97 -0.68 16.05
CA ALA A 328 -21.31 -1.85 15.46
C ALA A 328 -19.78 -1.85 15.56
N GLU A 329 -19.15 -0.74 15.99
CA GLU A 329 -17.68 -0.58 16.01
C GLU A 329 -16.93 -1.69 16.76
N PRO A 330 -17.35 -2.16 17.96
CA PRO A 330 -16.69 -3.25 18.66
C PRO A 330 -16.70 -4.55 17.86
N VAL A 331 -17.82 -4.88 17.20
CA VAL A 331 -17.96 -6.09 16.38
C VAL A 331 -17.02 -6.03 15.19
N VAL A 332 -16.99 -4.88 14.49
CA VAL A 332 -16.07 -4.64 13.36
C VAL A 332 -14.61 -4.82 13.78
N ARG A 333 -14.20 -4.30 14.93
CA ARG A 333 -12.84 -4.46 15.47
C ARG A 333 -12.49 -5.91 15.79
N ILE A 334 -13.41 -6.68 16.36
CA ILE A 334 -13.22 -8.10 16.67
C ILE A 334 -13.08 -8.90 15.36
N LEU A 335 -13.98 -8.70 14.41
CA LEU A 335 -13.91 -9.37 13.10
C LEU A 335 -12.60 -9.04 12.37
N TRP A 336 -12.18 -7.80 12.38
CA TRP A 336 -10.90 -7.40 11.83
C TRP A 336 -9.73 -8.10 12.52
N ALA A 337 -9.71 -8.15 13.86
CA ALA A 337 -8.67 -8.83 14.60
C ALA A 337 -8.62 -10.33 14.26
N ILE A 338 -9.76 -11.00 14.17
CA ILE A 338 -9.85 -12.40 13.76
C ILE A 338 -9.28 -12.59 12.35
N GLN A 339 -9.72 -11.79 11.38
CA GLN A 339 -9.20 -11.87 10.00
C GLN A 339 -7.68 -11.65 9.98
N PHE A 340 -7.18 -10.67 10.72
CA PHE A 340 -5.76 -10.38 10.80
C PHE A 340 -4.96 -11.56 11.34
N PHE A 341 -5.36 -12.15 12.48
CA PHE A 341 -4.67 -13.30 13.05
C PHE A 341 -4.73 -14.55 12.17
N VAL A 342 -5.86 -14.77 11.48
CA VAL A 342 -5.99 -15.87 10.48
C VAL A 342 -4.98 -15.66 9.34
N LEU A 343 -4.86 -14.44 8.81
CA LEU A 343 -3.90 -14.14 7.74
C LEU A 343 -2.44 -14.30 8.21
N VAL A 344 -2.11 -13.82 9.40
CA VAL A 344 -0.76 -13.96 9.99
C VAL A 344 -0.45 -15.44 10.22
N ALA A 345 -1.37 -16.19 10.80
CA ALA A 345 -1.18 -17.64 11.05
C ALA A 345 -0.96 -18.42 9.73
N GLY A 346 -1.77 -18.11 8.69
CA GLY A 346 -1.58 -18.69 7.36
C GLY A 346 -0.23 -18.36 6.75
N ALA A 347 0.19 -17.09 6.82
CA ALA A 347 1.48 -16.64 6.27
C ALA A 347 2.67 -17.25 7.01
N VAL A 348 2.64 -17.29 8.35
CA VAL A 348 3.67 -17.94 9.18
C VAL A 348 3.71 -19.45 8.93
N GLY A 349 2.54 -20.10 8.82
CA GLY A 349 2.45 -21.50 8.41
C GLY A 349 3.12 -21.75 7.06
N GLY A 350 2.87 -20.88 6.09
CA GLY A 350 3.55 -20.90 4.80
C GLY A 350 5.08 -20.74 4.90
N LEU A 351 5.56 -19.89 5.81
CA LEU A 351 6.98 -19.68 6.05
C LEU A 351 7.66 -20.93 6.65
N VAL A 352 7.01 -21.54 7.63
CA VAL A 352 7.57 -22.70 8.37
C VAL A 352 7.56 -23.97 7.50
N PHE A 353 6.50 -24.19 6.73
CA PHE A 353 6.27 -25.44 6.02
C PHE A 353 6.54 -25.37 4.52
N ALA A 354 6.26 -24.24 3.85
CA ALA A 354 6.61 -24.03 2.45
C ALA A 354 8.04 -23.52 2.38
N SER A 355 8.94 -24.37 1.87
CA SER A 355 10.38 -24.09 1.73
C SER A 355 10.68 -22.64 1.29
N LEU A 356 11.45 -21.90 2.10
CA LEU A 356 12.08 -20.62 1.78
C LEU A 356 12.93 -20.66 0.48
N ARG A 357 13.17 -21.86 -0.09
CA ARG A 357 13.88 -22.05 -1.36
C ARG A 357 13.07 -21.60 -2.57
N ASN A 358 11.76 -21.32 -2.43
CA ASN A 358 10.98 -20.81 -3.52
C ASN A 358 11.22 -19.29 -3.68
N ARG A 359 11.91 -18.91 -4.76
CA ARG A 359 12.25 -17.52 -5.08
C ARG A 359 11.03 -16.60 -5.19
N ASN A 360 9.87 -17.13 -5.60
CA ASN A 360 8.62 -16.34 -5.65
C ASN A 360 8.19 -15.94 -4.25
N MET A 361 8.31 -16.85 -3.26
CA MET A 361 8.02 -16.54 -1.86
C MET A 361 8.99 -15.51 -1.31
N MET A 362 10.26 -15.55 -1.70
CA MET A 362 11.24 -14.52 -1.31
C MET A 362 10.85 -13.13 -1.80
N VAL A 363 10.29 -12.99 -3.02
CA VAL A 363 9.77 -11.70 -3.52
C VAL A 363 8.67 -11.17 -2.59
N LEU A 364 7.71 -12.02 -2.18
CA LEU A 364 6.61 -11.63 -1.31
C LEU A 364 7.09 -11.28 0.11
N TRP A 365 8.01 -12.09 0.69
CA TRP A 365 8.57 -11.81 2.01
C TRP A 365 9.45 -10.56 2.02
N LEU A 366 10.24 -10.32 0.97
CA LEU A 366 11.01 -9.09 0.83
C LEU A 366 10.10 -7.87 0.71
N ALA A 367 8.94 -7.98 0.06
CA ALA A 367 7.96 -6.91 0.02
C ALA A 367 7.43 -6.59 1.43
N ILE A 368 7.04 -7.60 2.22
CA ILE A 368 6.63 -7.43 3.62
C ILE A 368 7.77 -6.79 4.45
N ALA A 369 8.97 -7.35 4.37
CA ALA A 369 10.10 -6.92 5.20
C ALA A 369 10.53 -5.48 4.87
N SER A 370 10.72 -5.16 3.57
CA SER A 370 11.17 -3.83 3.15
C SER A 370 10.12 -2.74 3.43
N TYR A 371 8.84 -3.04 3.20
CA TYR A 371 7.75 -2.13 3.51
C TYR A 371 7.61 -1.91 5.03
N THR A 372 7.74 -2.96 5.84
CA THR A 372 7.76 -2.84 7.30
C THR A 372 8.95 -1.99 7.75
N ALA A 373 10.16 -2.29 7.27
CA ALA A 373 11.39 -1.64 7.71
C ALA A 373 11.35 -0.11 7.53
N VAL A 374 10.82 0.39 6.40
CA VAL A 374 10.72 1.84 6.19
C VAL A 374 9.80 2.52 7.22
N HIS A 375 8.70 1.85 7.63
CA HIS A 375 7.78 2.40 8.61
C HIS A 375 8.36 2.46 10.02
N MET A 376 9.43 1.70 10.30
CA MET A 376 10.13 1.78 11.59
C MET A 376 10.94 3.08 11.74
N LEU A 377 11.22 3.76 10.64
CA LEU A 377 11.91 5.07 10.66
C LEU A 377 10.99 6.22 11.05
N PHE A 378 9.67 6.08 10.84
CA PHE A 378 8.67 7.11 11.07
C PHE A 378 7.78 6.75 12.27
N TYR A 379 6.66 7.42 12.48
CA TYR A 379 5.60 6.92 13.36
C TYR A 379 4.71 5.93 12.63
N VAL A 380 3.96 5.13 13.38
CA VAL A 380 3.06 4.13 12.83
C VAL A 380 1.60 4.51 13.09
N THR A 381 0.77 4.30 12.08
CA THR A 381 -0.69 4.26 12.19
C THR A 381 -1.20 2.94 11.60
N PHE A 382 -2.38 2.49 12.03
CA PHE A 382 -2.93 1.20 11.56
C PHE A 382 -3.17 1.16 10.06
N ARG A 383 -3.53 2.31 9.45
CA ARG A 383 -3.79 2.40 8.02
C ARG A 383 -2.55 2.11 7.16
N TYR A 384 -1.34 2.38 7.67
CA TYR A 384 -0.11 2.14 6.89
C TYR A 384 0.10 0.68 6.56
N ARG A 385 -0.31 -0.24 7.45
CA ARG A 385 -0.26 -1.67 7.19
C ARG A 385 -1.20 -2.11 6.09
N GLU A 386 -2.36 -1.46 5.93
CA GLU A 386 -3.40 -1.88 4.99
C GLU A 386 -2.88 -2.00 3.55
N ALA A 387 -1.93 -1.16 3.16
CA ALA A 387 -1.35 -1.19 1.82
C ALA A 387 -0.57 -2.47 1.50
N ILE A 388 0.00 -3.16 2.50
CA ILE A 388 0.77 -4.41 2.30
C ILE A 388 -0.06 -5.67 2.59
N MET A 389 -1.27 -5.54 3.12
CA MET A 389 -2.13 -6.68 3.49
C MET A 389 -2.48 -7.60 2.32
N PRO A 390 -2.64 -7.15 1.04
CA PRO A 390 -2.83 -8.07 -0.08
C PRO A 390 -1.67 -9.07 -0.22
N VAL A 391 -0.44 -8.65 0.04
CA VAL A 391 0.73 -9.54 0.01
C VAL A 391 0.67 -10.57 1.14
N LEU A 392 0.18 -10.18 2.30
CA LEU A 392 -0.07 -11.11 3.41
C LEU A 392 -1.16 -12.13 3.04
N CYS A 393 -2.22 -11.70 2.32
CA CYS A 393 -3.25 -12.62 1.79
C CYS A 393 -2.67 -13.65 0.81
N LEU A 394 -1.74 -13.21 -0.07
CA LEU A 394 -1.01 -14.12 -0.96
C LEU A 394 -0.24 -15.17 -0.16
N LEU A 395 0.57 -14.76 0.80
CA LEU A 395 1.37 -15.65 1.65
C LEU A 395 0.49 -16.60 2.47
N ALA A 396 -0.61 -16.10 3.05
CA ALA A 396 -1.56 -16.90 3.81
C ALA A 396 -2.21 -18.00 2.96
N ALA A 397 -2.59 -17.67 1.72
CA ALA A 397 -3.18 -18.64 0.80
C ALA A 397 -2.20 -19.77 0.43
N PHE A 398 -0.91 -19.47 0.27
CA PHE A 398 0.12 -20.51 0.08
C PHE A 398 0.25 -21.40 1.31
N GLY A 399 0.24 -20.84 2.52
CA GLY A 399 0.31 -21.60 3.76
C GLY A 399 -0.90 -22.52 3.94
N PHE A 400 -2.11 -22.01 3.71
CA PHE A 400 -3.33 -22.82 3.81
C PHE A 400 -3.40 -23.91 2.74
N ALA A 401 -2.98 -23.64 1.50
CA ALA A 401 -2.90 -24.64 0.45
C ALA A 401 -1.95 -25.79 0.82
N TYR A 402 -0.77 -25.44 1.33
CA TYR A 402 0.19 -26.43 1.81
C TYR A 402 -0.36 -27.28 2.97
N LEU A 403 -1.00 -26.66 3.96
CA LEU A 403 -1.62 -27.38 5.08
C LEU A 403 -2.70 -28.35 4.59
N ALA A 404 -3.54 -27.93 3.63
CA ALA A 404 -4.56 -28.78 3.06
C ALA A 404 -3.97 -30.01 2.35
N ASP A 405 -2.85 -29.84 1.64
CA ASP A 405 -2.16 -30.96 0.97
C ASP A 405 -1.52 -31.92 2.00
N CYS A 406 -0.95 -31.43 3.09
CA CYS A 406 -0.43 -32.26 4.16
C CYS A 406 -1.54 -33.10 4.86
N LEU A 407 -2.71 -32.49 5.10
CA LEU A 407 -3.84 -33.20 5.71
C LEU A 407 -4.39 -34.29 4.78
N LYS A 408 -4.48 -34.03 3.47
CA LYS A 408 -4.87 -35.05 2.49
C LYS A 408 -3.89 -36.23 2.44
N ALA A 409 -2.58 -35.94 2.46
CA ALA A 409 -1.55 -36.97 2.46
C ALA A 409 -1.66 -37.88 3.70
N LYS A 410 -1.87 -37.31 4.90
CA LYS A 410 -2.08 -38.09 6.14
C LYS A 410 -3.35 -38.93 6.09
N ALA A 411 -4.45 -38.41 5.55
CA ALA A 411 -5.70 -39.15 5.43
C ALA A 411 -5.59 -40.37 4.48
N ILE A 412 -4.74 -40.29 3.46
CA ILE A 412 -4.48 -41.42 2.56
C ILE A 412 -3.61 -42.48 3.26
N THR A 413 -2.60 -42.08 4.03
CA THR A 413 -1.71 -43.02 4.75
C THR A 413 -2.42 -43.72 5.92
N SER A 414 -3.41 -43.08 6.55
CA SER A 414 -4.19 -43.68 7.66
C SER A 414 -5.26 -44.68 7.19
N LYS A 415 -5.57 -44.74 5.88
CA LYS A 415 -6.52 -45.69 5.29
C LYS A 415 -5.83 -46.95 4.70
N ARG A 416 -4.51 -46.98 4.75
CA ARG A 416 -3.71 -48.17 4.41
C ARG A 416 -3.19 -48.83 5.71
#